data_e53c7f60983ec99ec26c972c45f93bcf
#
_entry.id   e53c7f60983ec99ec26c972c45f93bcf
#
_cell.length_a   1.000
_cell.length_b   1.000
_cell.length_c   1.000
_cell.angle_alpha   90.00
_cell.angle_beta   90.00
_cell.angle_gamma   90.00
#
_symmetry.space_group_name_H-M   'P 1'
#
loop_
_entity.id
_entity.type
_entity.pdbx_description
1 polymer ?
#
loop_
_entity_poly.entity_id
_entity_poly.type
_entity_poly.pdbx_seq_one_letter_code
_entity_poly.pdbx_strand_id
1 'polypeptide(L)'
;MNIDEKKIELFFKEKNIPVCQFCSHNNWGVSPKVFQLHEFDTNGLTIGGPAFPVVPITCNHCGNTLFINAIIAKLIDVTDNVTKE
;
A
#
# COMPACT_ATOMS: atom_id res chain seq x y z
N MET A 1 -2.04 12.16 0.20
CA MET A 1 -0.68 12.13 -0.34
C MET A 1 -0.64 11.28 -1.59
N ASN A 2 -0.06 11.82 -2.63
CA ASN A 2 0.02 11.11 -3.91
C ASN A 2 1.43 10.59 -4.13
N ILE A 3 1.52 9.53 -4.92
CA ILE A 3 2.79 8.92 -5.25
C ILE A 3 3.03 9.09 -6.75
N ASP A 4 4.30 9.30 -7.10
CA ASP A 4 4.68 9.30 -8.50
C ASP A 4 4.40 7.92 -9.09
N GLU A 5 3.58 7.89 -10.12
CA GLU A 5 3.20 6.62 -10.72
C GLU A 5 4.40 5.85 -11.27
N LYS A 6 5.44 6.57 -11.65
CA LYS A 6 6.64 5.92 -12.15
C LYS A 6 7.32 5.09 -11.05
N LYS A 7 7.27 5.58 -9.81
CA LYS A 7 7.83 4.82 -8.70
C LYS A 7 7.07 3.52 -8.50
N ILE A 8 5.76 3.57 -8.66
CA ILE A 8 4.95 2.37 -8.50
C ILE A 8 5.27 1.37 -9.60
N GLU A 9 5.40 1.86 -10.83
CA GLU A 9 5.72 0.97 -11.94
C GLU A 9 7.07 0.31 -11.76
N LEU A 10 8.05 1.07 -11.28
CA LEU A 10 9.37 0.50 -11.03
C LEU A 10 9.31 -0.55 -9.93
N PHE A 11 8.55 -0.28 -8.88
CA PHE A 11 8.39 -1.25 -7.81
C PHE A 11 7.81 -2.56 -8.33
N PHE A 12 6.79 -2.46 -9.19
CA PHE A 12 6.18 -3.66 -9.75
C PHE A 12 7.16 -4.45 -10.59
N LYS A 13 7.99 -3.76 -11.37
CA LYS A 13 8.97 -4.44 -12.19
C LYS A 13 10.03 -5.12 -11.34
N GLU A 14 10.50 -4.44 -10.31
CA GLU A 14 11.56 -4.98 -9.48
C GLU A 14 11.09 -6.17 -8.67
N LYS A 15 9.88 -6.10 -8.17
CA LYS A 15 9.36 -7.13 -7.28
C LYS A 15 8.64 -8.24 -8.01
N ASN A 16 8.39 -8.05 -9.31
CA ASN A 16 7.82 -9.12 -10.10
C ASN A 16 6.50 -9.60 -9.50
N ILE A 17 5.55 -8.69 -9.41
CA ILE A 17 4.28 -8.94 -8.73
C ILE A 17 3.59 -10.14 -9.37
N PRO A 18 3.18 -11.13 -8.58
CA PRO A 18 2.57 -12.33 -9.13
C PRO A 18 1.13 -12.10 -9.55
N VAL A 19 0.57 -13.09 -10.21
CA VAL A 19 -0.84 -13.05 -10.54
C VAL A 19 -1.66 -13.15 -9.25
N CYS A 20 -2.93 -12.76 -9.36
CA CYS A 20 -3.83 -12.84 -8.22
C CYS A 20 -4.00 -14.29 -7.78
N GLN A 21 -3.86 -14.53 -6.49
CA GLN A 21 -3.95 -15.88 -5.96
C GLN A 21 -5.38 -16.42 -5.96
N PHE A 22 -6.35 -15.53 -6.01
CA PHE A 22 -7.74 -15.94 -5.95
C PHE A 22 -8.29 -16.31 -7.32
N CYS A 23 -7.94 -15.57 -8.35
CA CYS A 23 -8.54 -15.77 -9.66
C CYS A 23 -7.52 -15.99 -10.77
N SER A 24 -6.23 -15.91 -10.45
CA SER A 24 -5.13 -16.17 -11.38
C SER A 24 -5.06 -15.16 -12.53
N HIS A 25 -5.73 -14.03 -12.40
CA HIS A 25 -5.61 -12.98 -13.39
C HIS A 25 -4.49 -12.04 -13.02
N ASN A 26 -3.93 -11.38 -14.01
CA ASN A 26 -2.84 -10.44 -13.81
C ASN A 26 -3.30 -9.06 -14.26
N ASN A 27 -4.26 -8.51 -13.53
CA ASN A 27 -4.81 -7.22 -13.89
C ASN A 27 -4.98 -6.41 -12.61
N TRP A 28 -3.90 -5.79 -12.19
CA TRP A 28 -3.86 -5.05 -10.95
C TRP A 28 -4.12 -3.58 -11.19
N GLY A 29 -5.00 -3.01 -10.36
CA GLY A 29 -5.24 -1.59 -10.35
C GLY A 29 -4.53 -0.98 -9.16
N VAL A 30 -3.92 0.17 -9.37
CA VAL A 30 -3.14 0.82 -8.32
C VAL A 30 -3.67 2.23 -8.15
N SER A 31 -3.94 2.57 -6.90
CA SER A 31 -4.25 3.96 -6.57
C SER A 31 -2.93 4.67 -6.25
N PRO A 32 -2.64 5.81 -6.89
CA PRO A 32 -1.40 6.53 -6.58
C PRO A 32 -1.48 7.32 -5.30
N LYS A 33 -2.35 6.93 -4.41
CA LYS A 33 -2.52 7.61 -3.13
C LYS A 33 -2.10 6.71 -2.00
N VAL A 34 -1.65 7.34 -0.91
CA VAL A 34 -1.25 6.61 0.28
C VAL A 34 -2.40 6.66 1.27
N PHE A 35 -2.76 5.51 1.78
CA PHE A 35 -3.79 5.38 2.80
C PHE A 35 -3.15 4.96 4.11
N GLN A 36 -3.90 5.07 5.16
CA GLN A 36 -3.43 4.64 6.47
C GLN A 36 -4.29 3.53 7.00
N LEU A 37 -3.64 2.49 7.55
CA LEU A 37 -4.31 1.47 8.30
C LEU A 37 -4.11 1.79 9.77
N HIS A 38 -5.20 1.90 10.50
CA HIS A 38 -5.17 2.23 11.90
C HIS A 38 -5.36 0.98 12.73
N GLU A 39 -4.77 0.99 13.91
CA GLU A 39 -4.99 -0.10 14.83
C GLU A 39 -6.45 -0.14 15.24
N PHE A 40 -7.04 -1.32 15.25
CA PHE A 40 -8.41 -1.48 15.67
C PHE A 40 -8.49 -1.45 17.17
N ASP A 41 -9.42 -0.66 17.68
CA ASP A 41 -9.63 -0.54 19.12
C ASP A 41 -11.11 -0.70 19.37
N THR A 42 -11.47 -1.57 20.32
CA THR A 42 -12.86 -1.79 20.63
C THR A 42 -13.55 -0.53 21.15
N ASN A 43 -12.77 0.42 21.63
CA ASN A 43 -13.32 1.68 22.12
C ASN A 43 -13.46 2.72 21.03
N GLY A 44 -13.18 2.35 19.79
CA GLY A 44 -13.32 3.25 18.67
C GLY A 44 -11.99 3.58 18.03
N LEU A 45 -12.03 4.57 17.16
CA LEU A 45 -10.85 4.97 16.42
C LEU A 45 -9.90 5.75 17.31
N THR A 46 -8.65 5.38 17.28
CA THR A 46 -7.60 6.09 18.01
C THR A 46 -6.96 7.11 17.11
N ILE A 47 -7.15 8.38 17.41
CA ILE A 47 -6.57 9.44 16.60
C ILE A 47 -5.15 9.70 17.08
N GLY A 48 -4.21 9.71 16.13
CA GLY A 48 -2.82 9.95 16.47
C GLY A 48 -2.07 8.73 16.91
N GLY A 49 -2.73 7.56 16.90
CA GLY A 49 -2.06 6.33 17.25
C GLY A 49 -1.25 5.76 16.10
N PRO A 50 -0.72 4.56 16.29
CA PRO A 50 0.08 3.93 15.24
C PRO A 50 -0.74 3.73 13.97
N ALA A 51 -0.08 3.92 12.85
CA ALA A 51 -0.72 3.75 11.56
C ALA A 51 0.30 3.26 10.55
N PHE A 52 -0.16 2.48 9.58
CA PHE A 52 0.67 2.04 8.47
C PHE A 52 0.33 2.84 7.24
N PRO A 53 1.31 3.50 6.62
CA PRO A 53 1.08 4.09 5.30
C PRO A 53 1.15 3.00 4.25
N VAL A 54 0.05 2.80 3.53
CA VAL A 54 -0.04 1.70 2.59
C VAL A 54 -0.53 2.19 1.24
N VAL A 55 -0.11 1.49 0.21
CA VAL A 55 -0.60 1.67 -1.14
C VAL A 55 -1.40 0.42 -1.49
N PRO A 56 -2.72 0.56 -1.68
CA PRO A 56 -3.50 -0.61 -2.03
C PRO A 56 -3.38 -0.92 -3.52
N ILE A 57 -3.25 -2.20 -3.83
CA ILE A 57 -3.36 -2.67 -5.21
C ILE A 57 -4.47 -3.68 -5.24
N THR A 58 -5.35 -3.54 -6.22
CA THR A 58 -6.57 -4.31 -6.27
C THR A 58 -6.64 -5.09 -7.57
N CYS A 59 -6.97 -6.37 -7.45
CA CYS A 59 -7.23 -7.16 -8.64
C CYS A 59 -8.55 -6.69 -9.26
N ASN A 60 -8.47 -6.22 -10.50
CA ASN A 60 -9.65 -5.68 -11.16
C ASN A 60 -10.62 -6.76 -11.57
N HIS A 61 -10.26 -8.02 -11.42
CA HIS A 61 -11.14 -9.11 -11.80
C HIS A 61 -11.98 -9.59 -10.63
N CYS A 62 -11.36 -9.81 -9.47
CA CYS A 62 -12.10 -10.39 -8.34
C CYS A 62 -12.14 -9.49 -7.11
N GLY A 63 -11.39 -8.41 -7.10
CA GLY A 63 -11.41 -7.48 -5.98
C GLY A 63 -10.42 -7.77 -4.88
N ASN A 64 -9.62 -8.82 -5.00
CA ASN A 64 -8.60 -9.10 -4.00
C ASN A 64 -7.64 -7.91 -3.92
N THR A 65 -7.38 -7.45 -2.71
CA THR A 65 -6.58 -6.26 -2.52
C THR A 65 -5.39 -6.57 -1.64
N LEU A 66 -4.22 -6.09 -2.08
CA LEU A 66 -2.99 -6.20 -1.31
C LEU A 66 -2.58 -4.82 -0.84
N PHE A 67 -1.90 -4.78 0.29
CA PHE A 67 -1.42 -3.52 0.84
C PHE A 67 0.10 -3.54 0.87
N ILE A 68 0.69 -2.52 0.28
CA ILE A 68 2.14 -2.39 0.26
C ILE A 68 2.51 -1.26 1.21
N ASN A 69 3.44 -1.55 2.14
CA ASN A 69 3.92 -0.52 3.04
C ASN A 69 4.71 0.51 2.24
N ALA A 70 4.23 1.75 2.24
CA ALA A 70 4.78 2.76 1.35
C ALA A 70 6.17 3.21 1.79
N ILE A 71 6.47 3.14 3.09
CA ILE A 71 7.78 3.55 3.57
C ILE A 71 8.81 2.48 3.27
N ILE A 72 8.49 1.24 3.58
CA ILE A 72 9.45 0.15 3.36
C ILE A 72 9.70 -0.03 1.88
N ALA A 73 8.68 0.13 1.06
CA ALA A 73 8.83 0.01 -0.39
C ALA A 73 9.47 1.25 -0.99
N LYS A 74 9.72 2.28 -0.18
CA LYS A 74 10.35 3.52 -0.62
C LYS A 74 9.54 4.24 -1.68
N LEU A 75 8.23 4.13 -1.56
CA LEU A 75 7.35 4.83 -2.47
C LEU A 75 7.10 6.27 -2.03
N ILE A 76 7.33 6.56 -0.77
CA ILE A 76 7.24 7.92 -0.26
C ILE A 76 8.50 8.23 0.52
N ASP A 77 8.83 9.50 0.57
CA ASP A 77 9.96 9.98 1.35
C ASP A 77 9.45 10.54 2.66
N VAL A 78 9.83 9.89 3.74
CA VAL A 78 9.52 10.39 5.07
C VAL A 78 10.83 10.81 5.69
N THR A 79 10.98 12.11 5.91
CA THR A 79 12.28 12.59 6.30
C THR A 79 12.55 12.31 7.75
N ASP A 80 11.94 13.07 8.63
CA ASP A 80 12.22 12.90 10.05
C ASP A 80 10.94 12.49 10.74
N ASN A 81 11.03 12.26 12.03
CA ASN A 81 9.87 11.86 12.81
C ASN A 81 9.27 10.56 12.34
N VAL A 82 10.02 9.81 11.59
CA VAL A 82 9.54 8.55 11.08
C VAL A 82 9.65 7.52 12.17
N THR A 83 8.58 6.79 12.36
CA THR A 83 8.59 5.69 13.30
C THR A 83 9.43 4.56 12.74
N LYS A 84 10.31 4.07 13.55
CA LYS A 84 11.11 2.91 13.14
C LYS A 84 10.25 1.68 13.20
N GLU A 85 10.37 0.89 12.20
CA GLU A 85 9.60 -0.35 12.15
C GLU A 85 10.40 -1.49 12.64
#